data_512e2e6c410e1dae517f29fcb4340d62
#
_entry.id   512e2e6c410e1dae517f29fcb4340d62
#
_cell.length_a   1.000
_cell.length_b   1.000
_cell.length_c   1.000
_cell.angle_alpha   90.00
_cell.angle_beta   90.00
_cell.angle_gamma   90.00
#
_symmetry.space_group_name_H-M   'P 1'
#
loop_
_entity.id
_entity.type
_entity.pdbx_description
1 polymer ?
#
loop_
_entity_poly.entity_id
_entity_poly.type
_entity_poly.pdbx_seq_one_letter_code
_entity_poly.pdbx_strand_id
1 'polypeptide(L)'
;MPFATTNVQRSVFGNLNVTRGDWTGDSGDAPGTITVSGGRVYLAEFSIQDTDSPTAKVSTSVSVSGFVATVSAYYHEGVTTGRFLIIHA
;
A
#
# COMPACT_ATOMS: atom_id res chain seq x y z
N MET A 1 -5.98 -5.26 -14.83
CA MET A 1 -5.04 -4.16 -14.58
C MET A 1 -4.15 -4.54 -13.42
N PRO A 2 -2.84 -4.62 -13.63
CA PRO A 2 -1.93 -4.97 -12.53
C PRO A 2 -1.87 -3.87 -11.48
N PHE A 3 -1.50 -4.25 -10.27
CA PHE A 3 -1.27 -3.29 -9.20
C PHE A 3 -0.13 -2.37 -9.58
N ALA A 4 -0.34 -1.08 -9.43
CA ALA A 4 0.68 -0.07 -9.73
C ALA A 4 0.57 1.08 -8.75
N THR A 5 1.70 1.74 -8.52
CA THR A 5 1.74 2.93 -7.67
C THR A 5 2.22 4.12 -8.49
N THR A 6 1.68 5.30 -8.18
CA THR A 6 2.05 6.55 -8.83
C THR A 6 2.17 7.64 -7.78
N ASN A 7 2.85 8.73 -8.14
CA ASN A 7 3.00 9.89 -7.26
C ASN A 7 3.61 9.52 -5.91
N VAL A 8 4.51 8.54 -5.88
CA VAL A 8 5.12 8.09 -4.65
C VAL A 8 6.05 9.16 -4.12
N GLN A 9 5.86 9.53 -2.86
CA GLN A 9 6.67 10.52 -2.17
C GLN A 9 7.18 9.95 -0.87
N ARG A 10 8.39 10.32 -0.52
CA ARG A 10 9.01 9.92 0.74
C ARG A 10 9.38 11.15 1.52
N SER A 11 9.14 11.09 2.82
CA SER A 11 9.49 12.17 3.72
C SER A 11 9.93 11.61 5.06
N VAL A 12 10.43 12.47 5.92
CA VAL A 12 10.88 12.09 7.26
C VAL A 12 10.04 12.86 8.26
N PHE A 13 9.55 12.15 9.26
CA PHE A 13 8.80 12.74 10.35
C PHE A 13 9.50 12.34 11.65
N GLY A 14 10.29 13.26 12.21
CA GLY A 14 11.16 12.95 13.33
C GLY A 14 12.22 11.94 12.91
N ASN A 15 12.22 10.79 13.56
CA ASN A 15 13.13 9.69 13.21
C ASN A 15 12.43 8.57 12.41
N LEU A 16 11.23 8.86 11.89
CA LEU A 16 10.47 7.90 11.11
C LEU A 16 10.44 8.32 9.65
N ASN A 17 10.35 7.35 8.77
CA ASN A 17 10.17 7.58 7.36
C ASN A 17 8.70 7.40 6.99
N VAL A 18 8.25 8.21 6.06
CA VAL A 18 6.88 8.15 5.54
C VAL A 18 6.96 7.95 4.04
N THR A 19 6.34 6.89 3.55
CA THR A 19 6.19 6.63 2.12
C THR A 19 4.69 6.69 1.81
N ARG A 20 4.32 7.53 0.87
CA ARG A 20 2.92 7.73 0.51
C ARG A 20 2.78 7.87 -0.99
N GLY A 21 1.59 7.63 -1.50
CA GLY A 21 1.32 7.76 -2.92
C GLY A 21 -0.06 7.30 -3.28
N ASP A 22 -0.27 7.09 -4.56
CA ASP A 22 -1.52 6.59 -5.12
C ASP A 22 -1.32 5.17 -5.60
N TRP A 23 -2.38 4.38 -5.60
CA TRP A 23 -2.34 3.01 -6.11
C TRP A 23 -3.57 2.74 -6.98
N THR A 24 -3.40 1.82 -7.92
CA THR A 24 -4.48 1.29 -8.74
C THR A 24 -4.31 -0.23 -8.80
N GLY A 25 -5.43 -0.93 -8.94
CA GLY A 25 -5.37 -2.37 -9.07
C GLY A 25 -6.70 -2.97 -9.47
N ASP A 26 -6.65 -4.25 -9.83
CA ASP A 26 -7.80 -5.06 -10.15
C ASP A 26 -7.78 -6.25 -9.21
N SER A 27 -8.93 -6.69 -8.74
CA SER A 27 -9.03 -7.80 -7.78
C SER A 27 -8.39 -9.08 -8.30
N GLY A 28 -8.31 -9.27 -9.62
CA GLY A 28 -7.61 -10.42 -10.20
C GLY A 28 -6.10 -10.39 -10.04
N ASP A 29 -5.54 -9.24 -9.72
CA ASP A 29 -4.09 -9.05 -9.56
C ASP A 29 -3.68 -8.87 -8.11
N ALA A 30 -4.58 -9.06 -7.17
CA ALA A 30 -4.26 -8.97 -5.74
C ALA A 30 -3.44 -10.18 -5.29
N PRO A 31 -2.53 -10.03 -4.32
CA PRO A 31 -2.23 -8.79 -3.62
C PRO A 31 -1.29 -7.88 -4.40
N GLY A 32 -1.44 -6.58 -4.19
CA GLY A 32 -0.43 -5.62 -4.61
C GLY A 32 0.58 -5.43 -3.49
N THR A 33 1.84 -5.23 -3.84
CA THR A 33 2.89 -5.13 -2.83
C THR A 33 3.69 -3.84 -2.97
N ILE A 34 4.07 -3.28 -1.83
CA ILE A 34 4.97 -2.12 -1.75
C ILE A 34 6.09 -2.48 -0.78
N THR A 35 7.32 -2.29 -1.23
CA THR A 35 8.50 -2.60 -0.43
C THR A 35 9.07 -1.31 0.15
N VAL A 36 9.35 -1.32 1.46
CA VAL A 36 9.99 -0.20 2.15
C VAL A 36 11.21 -0.70 2.90
N SER A 37 12.18 0.20 3.08
CA SER A 37 13.41 -0.12 3.81
C SER A 37 13.21 0.06 5.32
N GLY A 38 14.19 -0.37 6.10
CA GLY A 38 14.23 -0.17 7.54
C GLY A 38 13.78 -1.36 8.38
N GLY A 39 13.13 -2.34 7.78
CA GLY A 39 12.80 -3.58 8.46
C GLY A 39 11.71 -3.48 9.52
N ARG A 40 11.01 -2.36 9.59
CA ARG A 40 9.92 -2.19 10.55
C ARG A 40 8.86 -1.23 10.01
N VAL A 41 7.62 -1.63 10.15
CA VAL A 41 6.48 -0.82 9.74
C VAL A 41 5.63 -0.53 10.98
N TYR A 42 5.38 0.74 11.21
CA TYR A 42 4.56 1.19 12.34
C TYR A 42 3.10 1.36 11.95
N LEU A 43 2.86 1.76 10.71
CA LEU A 43 1.52 1.95 10.19
C LEU A 43 1.53 1.72 8.70
N ALA A 44 0.56 0.99 8.20
CA ALA A 44 0.34 0.83 6.77
C ALA A 44 -1.16 0.92 6.51
N GLU A 45 -1.56 1.91 5.74
CA GLU A 45 -2.95 2.12 5.39
C GLU A 45 -3.12 2.28 3.89
N PHE A 46 -4.15 1.64 3.37
CA PHE A 46 -4.59 1.80 1.99
C PHE A 46 -6.04 2.25 2.00
N SER A 47 -6.31 3.37 1.37
CA SER A 47 -7.68 3.87 1.25
C SER A 47 -8.18 3.67 -0.17
N ILE A 48 -9.48 3.46 -0.30
CA ILE A 48 -10.14 3.35 -1.58
C ILE A 48 -10.74 4.70 -1.90
N GLN A 49 -10.32 5.29 -3.04
CA GLN A 49 -10.80 6.59 -3.48
C GLN A 49 -11.80 6.48 -4.61
N ASP A 50 -11.66 5.45 -5.44
CA ASP A 50 -12.53 5.22 -6.58
C ASP A 50 -12.58 3.73 -6.87
N THR A 51 -13.78 3.23 -7.17
CA THR A 51 -13.98 1.82 -7.43
C THR A 51 -15.24 1.63 -8.27
N ASP A 52 -15.27 0.55 -9.04
CA ASP A 52 -16.46 0.16 -9.81
C ASP A 52 -17.40 -0.76 -9.01
N SER A 53 -17.10 -0.98 -7.73
CA SER A 53 -17.93 -1.81 -6.87
C SER A 53 -18.19 -1.13 -5.52
N PRO A 54 -19.47 -1.01 -5.10
CA PRO A 54 -19.78 -0.41 -3.80
C PRO A 54 -19.37 -1.24 -2.60
N THR A 55 -18.97 -2.49 -2.81
CA THR A 55 -18.55 -3.38 -1.73
C THR A 55 -17.04 -3.59 -1.69
N ALA A 56 -16.28 -2.80 -2.44
CA ALA A 56 -14.83 -2.91 -2.50
C ALA A 56 -14.20 -2.75 -1.13
N LYS A 57 -13.21 -3.59 -0.84
CA LYS A 57 -12.50 -3.59 0.43
C LYS A 57 -11.01 -3.74 0.21
N VAL A 58 -10.24 -3.22 1.15
CA VAL A 58 -8.80 -3.41 1.18
C VAL A 58 -8.40 -3.88 2.58
N SER A 59 -7.55 -4.89 2.63
CA SER A 59 -6.87 -5.29 3.86
C SER A 59 -5.37 -5.33 3.62
N THR A 60 -4.59 -5.17 4.67
CA THR A 60 -3.14 -5.10 4.56
C THR A 60 -2.47 -6.14 5.44
N SER A 61 -1.31 -6.60 5.00
CA SER A 61 -0.43 -7.41 5.83
C SER A 61 1.02 -6.95 5.60
N VAL A 62 1.88 -7.21 6.57
CA VAL A 62 3.27 -6.80 6.51
C VAL A 62 4.15 -8.02 6.74
N SER A 63 5.15 -8.19 5.89
CA SER A 63 6.17 -9.22 6.03
C SER A 63 7.53 -8.54 6.06
N VAL A 64 8.37 -8.92 7.01
CA VAL A 64 9.69 -8.32 7.18
C VAL A 64 10.76 -9.37 6.96
N SER A 65 11.77 -9.02 6.19
CA SER A 65 12.96 -9.85 5.97
C SER A 65 14.19 -8.95 6.04
N GLY A 66 14.97 -9.08 7.12
CA GLY A 66 16.13 -8.23 7.35
C GLY A 66 15.75 -6.77 7.50
N PHE A 67 16.30 -5.91 6.62
CA PHE A 67 16.00 -4.48 6.62
C PHE A 67 14.98 -4.07 5.57
N VAL A 68 14.22 -5.03 5.07
CA VAL A 68 13.21 -4.77 4.04
C VAL A 68 11.87 -5.27 4.54
N ALA A 69 10.86 -4.43 4.43
CA ALA A 69 9.49 -4.80 4.74
C ALA A 69 8.66 -4.75 3.47
N THR A 70 7.82 -5.76 3.28
CA THR A 70 6.88 -5.82 2.17
C THR A 70 5.47 -5.64 2.72
N VAL A 71 4.78 -4.60 2.26
CA VAL A 71 3.40 -4.35 2.61
C VAL A 71 2.53 -4.87 1.48
N SER A 72 1.64 -5.79 1.81
CA SER A 72 0.74 -6.41 0.83
C SER A 72 -0.66 -5.86 1.02
N ALA A 73 -1.27 -5.40 -0.06
CA ALA A 73 -2.63 -4.91 -0.07
C ALA A 73 -3.52 -5.93 -0.79
N TYR A 74 -4.51 -6.45 -0.07
CA TYR A 74 -5.50 -7.35 -0.64
C TYR A 74 -6.77 -6.56 -0.88
N TYR A 75 -7.11 -6.36 -2.14
CA TYR A 75 -8.28 -5.59 -2.53
C TYR A 75 -9.22 -6.48 -3.33
N HIS A 76 -10.51 -6.27 -3.14
CA HIS A 76 -11.55 -7.11 -3.69
C HIS A 76 -12.54 -6.23 -4.48
N GLU A 77 -13.29 -6.87 -5.36
CA GLU A 77 -14.44 -6.27 -6.02
C GLU A 77 -14.06 -5.25 -7.10
N GLY A 78 -13.45 -5.74 -8.18
CA GLY A 78 -13.28 -4.99 -9.40
C GLY A 78 -12.05 -4.09 -9.45
N VAL A 79 -12.11 -3.08 -10.32
CA VAL A 79 -11.03 -2.13 -10.49
C VAL A 79 -11.12 -1.06 -9.41
N THR A 80 -10.01 -0.76 -8.76
CA THR A 80 -9.99 0.12 -7.61
C THR A 80 -8.78 1.04 -7.68
N THR A 81 -8.98 2.29 -7.29
CA THR A 81 -7.90 3.25 -7.10
C THR A 81 -7.96 3.81 -5.69
N GLY A 82 -6.83 4.26 -5.18
CA GLY A 82 -6.79 4.82 -3.86
C GLY A 82 -5.45 5.44 -3.53
N ARG A 83 -5.25 5.69 -2.25
CA ARG A 83 -4.00 6.23 -1.72
C ARG A 83 -3.47 5.29 -0.66
N PHE A 84 -2.16 5.39 -0.44
CA PHE A 84 -1.53 4.62 0.62
C PHE A 84 -0.61 5.51 1.46
N LEU A 85 -0.43 5.10 2.70
CA LEU A 85 0.47 5.74 3.64
C LEU A 85 1.16 4.65 4.45
N ILE A 86 2.49 4.67 4.46
CA ILE A 86 3.29 3.72 5.23
C ILE A 86 4.26 4.52 6.09
N ILE A 87 4.19 4.31 7.40
CA ILE A 87 5.15 4.89 8.34
C ILE A 87 6.08 3.75 8.79
N HIS A 88 7.37 3.93 8.57
CA HIS A 88 8.34 2.87 8.78
C HIS A 88 9.68 3.42 9.30
N ALA A 89 10.49 2.49 9.75
CA ALA A 89 11.83 2.84 10.23
C ALA A 89 12.76 3.26 9.10
#